data_122e3edda0f0313c632d2e22ac779723
#
_entry.id   122e3edda0f0313c632d2e22ac779723
#
_cell.length_a   1.000
_cell.length_b   1.000
_cell.length_c   1.000
_cell.angle_alpha   90.00
_cell.angle_beta   90.00
_cell.angle_gamma   90.00
#
_symmetry.space_group_name_H-M   'P 1'
#
loop_
_entity.id
_entity.type
_entity.pdbx_description
1 polymer ?
#
loop_
_entity_poly.entity_id
_entity_poly.type
_entity_poly.pdbx_seq_one_letter_code
_entity_poly.pdbx_strand_id
1 'polypeptide(L)'
;VKATGGTTVYFAGVTAAPPYHYHPHRPEEFDTLPRDLPAQTRMALENLKKSLEAVGGTVEDVVFLQTFMTTMEGHGQAGAVRREFLGEHRPATTTMQVVRLATDPRCLIEVNAIAVVG
;
A
#
# COMPACT_ATOMS: atom_id res chain seq x y z
N VAL A 1 12.71 -9.01 10.59
CA VAL A 1 13.09 -9.67 9.32
C VAL A 1 14.55 -9.39 9.02
N LYS A 2 15.25 -10.41 8.62
CA LYS A 2 16.63 -10.29 8.17
C LYS A 2 16.69 -10.78 6.72
N ALA A 3 17.22 -9.94 5.83
CA ALA A 3 17.37 -10.27 4.42
C ALA A 3 18.85 -10.13 4.02
N THR A 4 19.33 -11.05 3.20
CA THR A 4 20.69 -11.04 2.69
C THR A 4 20.69 -11.27 1.18
N GLY A 5 21.66 -10.69 0.49
CA GLY A 5 21.75 -10.78 -0.97
C GLY A 5 20.69 -9.92 -1.66
N GLY A 6 20.57 -10.10 -2.98
CA GLY A 6 19.56 -9.42 -3.78
C GLY A 6 19.77 -7.92 -3.92
N THR A 7 18.78 -7.26 -4.52
CA THR A 7 18.74 -5.82 -4.70
C THR A 7 17.64 -5.23 -3.83
N THR A 8 18.00 -4.26 -3.00
CA THR A 8 17.02 -3.57 -2.15
C THR A 8 16.27 -2.54 -2.98
N VAL A 9 14.95 -2.59 -2.92
CA VAL A 9 14.07 -1.67 -3.63
C VAL A 9 13.18 -0.95 -2.62
N TYR A 10 13.20 0.37 -2.68
CA TYR A 10 12.36 1.24 -1.84
C TYR A 10 11.20 1.73 -2.70
N PHE A 11 9.98 1.41 -2.30
CA PHE A 11 8.79 1.84 -3.03
C PHE A 11 8.24 3.13 -2.44
N ALA A 12 7.87 4.05 -3.31
CA ALA A 12 7.08 5.21 -2.91
C ALA A 12 5.71 4.74 -2.39
N GLY A 13 5.10 5.53 -1.53
CA GLY A 13 3.78 5.23 -1.01
C GLY A 13 2.74 5.16 -2.12
N VAL A 14 1.83 4.18 -2.03
CA VAL A 14 0.70 4.04 -2.93
C VAL A 14 -0.60 4.12 -2.15
N THR A 15 -1.61 4.72 -2.77
CA THR A 15 -2.98 4.78 -2.26
C THR A 15 -3.89 3.96 -3.20
N ALA A 16 -5.20 4.04 -2.98
CA ALA A 16 -6.18 3.46 -3.90
C ALA A 16 -6.29 4.25 -5.21
N ALA A 17 -5.73 5.46 -5.27
CA ALA A 17 -5.74 6.27 -6.48
C ALA A 17 -4.93 5.62 -7.61
N PRO A 18 -5.23 5.94 -8.87
CA PRO A 18 -4.44 5.42 -9.99
C PRO A 18 -2.95 5.70 -9.80
N PRO A 19 -2.07 4.73 -10.08
CA PRO A 19 -0.62 4.92 -9.89
C PRO A 19 -0.03 6.00 -10.80
N TYR A 20 -0.64 6.26 -11.94
CA TYR A 20 -0.27 7.34 -12.84
C TYR A 20 -1.29 8.45 -12.75
N HIS A 21 -0.91 9.57 -12.15
CA HIS A 21 -1.81 10.71 -11.95
C HIS A 21 -1.03 12.02 -12.13
N TYR A 22 -1.77 13.12 -12.22
CA TYR A 22 -1.18 14.43 -12.47
C TYR A 22 -0.50 15.00 -11.22
N HIS A 23 0.53 15.81 -11.43
CA HIS A 23 1.15 16.63 -10.42
C HIS A 23 1.13 18.10 -10.90
N PRO A 24 0.43 19.02 -10.18
CA PRO A 24 -0.34 18.75 -8.95
C PRO A 24 -1.56 17.87 -9.21
N HIS A 25 -2.03 17.20 -8.16
CA HIS A 25 -3.17 16.30 -8.24
C HIS A 25 -4.43 17.06 -8.65
N ARG A 26 -5.26 16.41 -9.49
CA ARG A 26 -6.55 16.94 -9.91
C ARG A 26 -7.66 16.22 -9.14
N PRO A 27 -8.61 16.98 -8.55
CA PRO A 27 -9.67 16.34 -7.73
C PRO A 27 -10.44 15.23 -8.44
N GLU A 28 -10.69 15.36 -9.75
CA GLU A 28 -11.41 14.36 -10.53
C GLU A 28 -10.71 13.01 -10.61
N GLU A 29 -9.41 12.93 -10.35
CA GLU A 29 -8.68 11.67 -10.32
C GLU A 29 -9.11 10.78 -9.16
N PHE A 30 -9.77 11.37 -8.15
CA PHE A 30 -10.18 10.67 -6.94
C PHE A 30 -11.68 10.46 -6.84
N ASP A 31 -12.45 10.87 -7.87
CA ASP A 31 -13.90 10.82 -7.84
C ASP A 31 -14.45 9.39 -7.80
N THR A 32 -13.70 8.42 -8.32
CA THR A 32 -14.12 7.02 -8.39
C THR A 32 -13.64 6.18 -7.22
N LEU A 33 -12.95 6.77 -6.24
CA LEU A 33 -12.46 6.02 -5.09
C LEU A 33 -13.63 5.51 -4.26
N PRO A 34 -13.59 4.23 -3.84
CA PRO A 34 -14.55 3.74 -2.85
C PRO A 34 -14.38 4.51 -1.55
N ARG A 35 -15.47 4.58 -0.76
CA ARG A 35 -15.49 5.38 0.47
C ARG A 35 -15.25 4.54 1.73
N ASP A 36 -14.91 3.28 1.59
CA ASP A 36 -14.63 2.41 2.73
C ASP A 36 -13.17 1.96 2.72
N LEU A 37 -12.66 1.75 3.93
CA LEU A 37 -11.26 1.39 4.12
C LEU A 37 -10.89 0.03 3.53
N PRO A 38 -11.70 -1.04 3.69
CA PRO A 38 -11.32 -2.33 3.09
C PRO A 38 -11.19 -2.30 1.58
N ALA A 39 -12.12 -1.63 0.88
CA ALA A 39 -12.07 -1.52 -0.57
C ALA A 39 -10.85 -0.71 -1.03
N GLN A 40 -10.55 0.40 -0.37
CA GLN A 40 -9.34 1.17 -0.67
C GLN A 40 -8.07 0.38 -0.35
N THR A 41 -8.07 -0.41 0.71
CA THR A 41 -6.94 -1.26 1.06
C THR A 41 -6.64 -2.26 -0.06
N ARG A 42 -7.67 -2.90 -0.62
CA ARG A 42 -7.50 -3.83 -1.73
C ARG A 42 -6.88 -3.13 -2.95
N MET A 43 -7.36 -1.96 -3.29
CA MET A 43 -6.84 -1.19 -4.43
C MET A 43 -5.41 -0.74 -4.21
N ALA A 44 -5.08 -0.26 -3.01
CA ALA A 44 -3.71 0.16 -2.68
C ALA A 44 -2.73 -1.02 -2.76
N LEU A 45 -3.11 -2.18 -2.26
CA LEU A 45 -2.26 -3.37 -2.31
C LEU A 45 -2.10 -3.90 -3.75
N GLU A 46 -3.11 -3.78 -4.58
CA GLU A 46 -2.99 -4.09 -6.01
C GLU A 46 -2.02 -3.15 -6.71
N ASN A 47 -2.05 -1.86 -6.36
CA ASN A 47 -1.08 -0.90 -6.88
C ASN A 47 0.35 -1.24 -6.43
N LEU A 48 0.52 -1.66 -5.18
CA LEU A 48 1.82 -2.14 -4.69
C LEU A 48 2.29 -3.37 -5.47
N LYS A 49 1.38 -4.30 -5.73
CA LYS A 49 1.69 -5.51 -6.50
C LYS A 49 2.20 -5.17 -7.89
N LYS A 50 1.56 -4.20 -8.56
CA LYS A 50 2.02 -3.72 -9.87
C LYS A 50 3.42 -3.13 -9.80
N SER A 51 3.73 -2.39 -8.75
CA SER A 51 5.06 -1.83 -8.54
C SER A 51 6.11 -2.93 -8.32
N LEU A 52 5.77 -3.97 -7.56
CA LEU A 52 6.62 -5.14 -7.36
C LEU A 52 6.91 -5.85 -8.68
N GLU A 53 5.88 -6.11 -9.47
CA GLU A 53 6.01 -6.77 -10.77
C GLU A 53 6.90 -5.97 -11.71
N ALA A 54 6.81 -4.64 -11.67
CA ALA A 54 7.61 -3.76 -12.52
C ALA A 54 9.11 -3.88 -12.26
N VAL A 55 9.52 -4.33 -11.07
CA VAL A 55 10.94 -4.54 -10.72
C VAL A 55 11.31 -6.03 -10.67
N GLY A 56 10.44 -6.89 -11.18
CA GLY A 56 10.68 -8.33 -11.19
C GLY A 56 10.50 -9.02 -9.85
N GLY A 57 9.82 -8.37 -8.91
CA GLY A 57 9.59 -8.90 -7.57
C GLY A 57 8.22 -9.50 -7.38
N THR A 58 8.05 -10.15 -6.24
CA THR A 58 6.77 -10.71 -5.78
C THR A 58 6.50 -10.27 -4.35
N VAL A 59 5.32 -10.60 -3.84
CA VAL A 59 4.94 -10.29 -2.46
C VAL A 59 5.93 -10.89 -1.45
N GLU A 60 6.48 -12.07 -1.73
CA GLU A 60 7.46 -12.71 -0.85
C GLU A 60 8.77 -11.95 -0.74
N ASP A 61 9.06 -11.04 -1.66
CA ASP A 61 10.26 -10.20 -1.61
C ASP A 61 10.12 -9.02 -0.65
N VAL A 62 8.90 -8.70 -0.22
CA VAL A 62 8.65 -7.59 0.71
C VAL A 62 9.24 -7.93 2.08
N VAL A 63 10.11 -7.06 2.59
CA VAL A 63 10.74 -7.24 3.91
C VAL A 63 10.15 -6.27 4.95
N PHE A 64 9.57 -5.16 4.51
CA PHE A 64 8.94 -4.18 5.38
C PHE A 64 7.73 -3.59 4.68
N LEU A 65 6.60 -3.54 5.39
CA LEU A 65 5.35 -2.96 4.90
C LEU A 65 4.83 -1.98 5.95
N GLN A 66 4.66 -0.73 5.55
CA GLN A 66 4.17 0.32 6.43
C GLN A 66 2.82 0.81 5.92
N THR A 67 1.84 0.90 6.82
CA THR A 67 0.47 1.27 6.49
C THR A 67 0.06 2.50 7.28
N PHE A 68 -0.44 3.51 6.59
CA PHE A 68 -1.01 4.72 7.16
C PHE A 68 -2.49 4.76 6.85
N MET A 69 -3.33 4.96 7.88
CA MET A 69 -4.78 5.02 7.74
C MET A 69 -5.31 6.30 8.36
N THR A 70 -6.33 6.89 7.76
CA THR A 70 -6.95 8.11 8.30
C THR A 70 -8.10 7.80 9.24
N THR A 71 -8.53 6.55 9.32
CA THR A 71 -9.60 6.07 10.17
C THR A 71 -9.30 4.68 10.68
N MET A 72 -9.77 4.36 11.88
CA MET A 72 -9.72 2.99 12.40
C MET A 72 -11.02 2.24 12.12
N GLU A 73 -12.03 2.92 11.60
CA GLU A 73 -13.27 2.26 11.17
C GLU A 73 -12.98 1.34 9.98
N GLY A 74 -13.36 0.07 10.11
CA GLY A 74 -13.04 -0.94 9.11
C GLY A 74 -11.64 -1.52 9.21
N HIS A 75 -10.88 -1.18 10.24
CA HIS A 75 -9.51 -1.63 10.44
C HIS A 75 -9.40 -3.16 10.47
N GLY A 76 -10.34 -3.85 11.10
CA GLY A 76 -10.33 -5.32 11.15
C GLY A 76 -10.46 -5.94 9.77
N GLN A 77 -11.38 -5.42 8.94
CA GLN A 77 -11.60 -5.89 7.59
C GLN A 77 -10.40 -5.53 6.69
N ALA A 78 -9.83 -4.34 6.86
CA ALA A 78 -8.62 -3.94 6.13
C ALA A 78 -7.46 -4.87 6.47
N GLY A 79 -7.32 -5.25 7.73
CA GLY A 79 -6.31 -6.22 8.16
C GLY A 79 -6.51 -7.60 7.52
N ALA A 80 -7.76 -8.03 7.34
CA ALA A 80 -8.06 -9.27 6.65
C ALA A 80 -7.67 -9.21 5.17
N VAL A 81 -7.93 -8.09 4.51
CA VAL A 81 -7.51 -7.87 3.11
C VAL A 81 -5.98 -7.94 3.00
N ARG A 82 -5.27 -7.32 3.93
CA ARG A 82 -3.80 -7.35 3.93
C ARG A 82 -3.27 -8.77 4.15
N ARG A 83 -3.86 -9.53 5.06
CA ARG A 83 -3.46 -10.93 5.30
C ARG A 83 -3.68 -11.79 4.07
N GLU A 84 -4.78 -11.59 3.36
CA GLU A 84 -5.05 -12.27 2.11
C GLU A 84 -3.99 -11.95 1.04
N PHE A 85 -3.62 -10.68 0.94
CA PHE A 85 -2.57 -10.23 0.02
C PHE A 85 -1.21 -10.86 0.33
N LEU A 86 -0.85 -10.93 1.60
CA LEU A 86 0.45 -11.46 2.04
C LEU A 86 0.49 -13.00 2.04
N GLY A 87 -0.68 -13.66 2.10
CA GLY A 87 -0.73 -15.10 2.25
C GLY A 87 -0.04 -15.55 3.54
N GLU A 88 0.88 -16.48 3.44
CA GLU A 88 1.66 -16.95 4.59
C GLU A 88 2.90 -16.11 4.87
N HIS A 89 3.23 -15.21 3.96
CA HIS A 89 4.39 -14.33 4.11
C HIS A 89 4.17 -13.32 5.24
N ARG A 90 5.18 -13.12 6.09
CA ARG A 90 5.10 -12.23 7.25
C ARG A 90 6.28 -11.27 7.28
N PRO A 91 6.24 -10.19 6.49
CA PRO A 91 7.26 -9.15 6.57
C PRO A 91 7.13 -8.38 7.89
N ALA A 92 8.13 -7.59 8.21
CA ALA A 92 8.00 -6.62 9.29
C ALA A 92 6.95 -5.59 8.88
N THR A 93 6.03 -5.24 9.79
CA THR A 93 4.94 -4.31 9.49
C THR A 93 4.80 -3.27 10.58
N THR A 94 4.35 -2.08 10.19
CA THR A 94 3.91 -1.03 11.10
C THR A 94 2.64 -0.43 10.54
N THR A 95 1.64 -0.25 11.39
CA THR A 95 0.37 0.38 11.01
C THR A 95 0.11 1.54 11.96
N MET A 96 -0.26 2.69 11.42
CA MET A 96 -0.57 3.85 12.24
C MET A 96 -1.71 4.67 11.65
N GLN A 97 -2.43 5.36 12.52
CA GLN A 97 -3.44 6.33 12.11
C GLN A 97 -2.79 7.70 11.95
N VAL A 98 -3.14 8.39 10.88
CA VAL A 98 -2.69 9.75 10.60
C VAL A 98 -3.90 10.66 10.43
N VAL A 99 -3.69 11.97 10.51
CA VAL A 99 -4.79 12.95 10.40
C VAL A 99 -5.39 12.95 9.01
N ARG A 100 -4.56 12.96 7.99
CA ARG A 100 -4.97 12.85 6.58
C ARG A 100 -3.75 12.47 5.75
N LEU A 101 -4.02 11.99 4.54
CA LEU A 101 -2.97 11.74 3.56
C LEU A 101 -2.81 12.96 2.66
N ALA A 102 -1.57 13.25 2.28
CA ALA A 102 -1.25 14.44 1.50
C ALA A 102 -1.84 14.38 0.09
N THR A 103 -2.06 13.18 -0.45
CA THR A 103 -2.55 12.99 -1.81
C THR A 103 -3.93 13.59 -2.01
N ASP A 104 -4.91 13.20 -1.19
CA ASP A 104 -6.27 13.72 -1.23
C ASP A 104 -7.00 13.30 0.05
N PRO A 105 -7.88 14.16 0.63
CA PRO A 105 -8.63 13.80 1.85
C PRO A 105 -9.50 12.55 1.72
N ARG A 106 -9.88 12.16 0.50
CA ARG A 106 -10.68 10.94 0.26
C ARG A 106 -9.86 9.67 0.26
N CYS A 107 -8.52 9.78 0.22
CA CYS A 107 -7.65 8.63 0.42
C CYS A 107 -7.65 8.26 1.90
N LEU A 108 -8.04 7.02 2.19
CA LEU A 108 -8.16 6.50 3.55
C LEU A 108 -6.95 5.69 3.98
N ILE A 109 -6.12 5.27 3.03
CA ILE A 109 -4.97 4.41 3.28
C ILE A 109 -3.85 4.70 2.30
N GLU A 110 -2.64 4.64 2.81
CA GLU A 110 -1.42 4.64 2.00
C GLU A 110 -0.51 3.53 2.53
N VAL A 111 0.11 2.80 1.62
CA VAL A 111 1.10 1.77 1.97
C VAL A 111 2.41 2.06 1.28
N ASN A 112 3.52 1.85 1.98
CA ASN A 112 4.83 1.80 1.36
C ASN A 112 5.56 0.53 1.79
N ALA A 113 6.54 0.16 1.02
CA ALA A 113 7.23 -1.10 1.23
C ALA A 113 8.70 -0.98 0.88
N ILE A 114 9.47 -1.88 1.47
CA ILE A 114 10.85 -2.17 1.08
C ILE A 114 10.88 -3.64 0.70
N ALA A 115 11.48 -3.96 -0.44
CA ALA A 115 11.64 -5.32 -0.90
C ALA A 115 13.10 -5.62 -1.19
N VAL A 116 13.45 -6.90 -1.13
CA VAL A 116 14.76 -7.38 -1.58
C VAL A 116 14.51 -8.39 -2.69
N VAL A 117 14.85 -7.99 -3.91
CA VAL A 117 14.58 -8.76 -5.12
C VAL A 117 15.86 -9.46 -5.54
N GLY A 118 15.79 -10.76 -5.64
CA GLY A 118 16.93 -11.60 -5.99
C GLY A 118 17.12 -11.80 -7.47
#